data_64ba90e49ccf181f036203b4d54e2d9c
#
_entry.id   64ba90e49ccf181f036203b4d54e2d9c
#
_cell.length_a   1.000
_cell.length_b   1.000
_cell.length_c   1.000
_cell.angle_alpha   90.00
_cell.angle_beta   90.00
_cell.angle_gamma   90.00
#
_symmetry.space_group_name_H-M   'P 1'
#
loop_
_entity.id
_entity.type
_entity.pdbx_description
1 polymer ?
#
loop_
_entity_poly.entity_id
_entity_poly.type
_entity_poly.pdbx_seq_one_letter_code
_entity_poly.pdbx_strand_id
1 'polypeptide(L)'
;MKSPKIRFKGFDGDWEQRKFGETVIIERGGSPRPIDAFITDDENGLNWVKIGDAPEQGNYITKTAEKIRPEGLKKTREVHPGDLILSNSMSFGRPYIMAIDGCIHDGWLLIRDEEKRYDLKFLCQMLGTEQMLAQYRAMAAGSTVNNLNKELVGNTEVKVPSIAEQAKIGEYFSKVDDLITLHQKKCEQLTILKKYMLQKMFPQNGSDKPEIRFEGFTDDWEQRKLSDVVDVRSGRDYKHLEEGDIPVYGTGGYMLSVSEALSDDEDAIGIGRKGTIDNPYILRAPFWTVDTLFYAVPREKHDLNFVYGIFQNINWKAKDESTGVPSLSKATINAVSTMTPDYEEQRLIGEYFSNLDHLITLHQQKCDELRNAKKFMLQNMFI
;
A
#
# COMPACT_ATOMS: atom_id res chain seq x y z
N MET A 1 13.84 0.98 32.69
CA MET A 1 14.06 2.39 32.33
C MET A 1 12.80 3.15 32.72
N LYS A 2 12.97 4.36 33.31
CA LYS A 2 11.85 5.19 33.76
C LYS A 2 11.46 6.30 32.77
N SER A 3 12.22 6.45 31.67
CA SER A 3 11.98 7.43 30.62
C SER A 3 12.37 6.86 29.25
N PRO A 4 11.72 7.31 28.14
CA PRO A 4 12.03 6.86 26.79
C PRO A 4 13.40 7.40 26.30
N LYS A 5 13.94 6.77 25.24
CA LYS A 5 15.22 7.19 24.64
C LYS A 5 15.10 8.51 23.88
N ILE A 6 13.95 8.76 23.27
CA ILE A 6 13.62 9.99 22.53
C ILE A 6 12.44 10.64 23.22
N ARG A 7 12.56 11.94 23.49
CA ARG A 7 11.56 12.71 24.22
C ARG A 7 11.51 14.15 23.72
N PHE A 8 10.36 14.77 23.79
CA PHE A 8 10.25 16.20 23.48
C PHE A 8 10.98 17.04 24.50
N LYS A 9 11.65 18.10 24.03
CA LYS A 9 12.35 19.05 24.93
C LYS A 9 11.35 19.69 25.88
N GLY A 10 11.74 19.76 27.15
CA GLY A 10 10.93 20.33 28.23
C GLY A 10 10.13 19.31 29.05
N PHE A 11 10.28 18.01 28.76
CA PHE A 11 9.71 16.92 29.56
C PHE A 11 10.83 16.04 30.09
N ASP A 12 11.04 16.02 31.38
CA ASP A 12 12.16 15.35 32.08
C ASP A 12 11.76 14.47 33.27
N GLY A 13 10.48 14.55 33.72
CA GLY A 13 9.95 13.69 34.78
C GLY A 13 9.84 12.22 34.39
N ASP A 14 9.91 11.31 35.38
CA ASP A 14 9.70 9.89 35.20
C ASP A 14 8.26 9.58 34.72
N TRP A 15 8.12 8.58 33.87
CA TRP A 15 6.80 8.07 33.47
C TRP A 15 6.22 7.22 34.60
N GLU A 16 4.94 7.40 34.89
CA GLU A 16 4.22 6.65 35.90
C GLU A 16 3.82 5.26 35.37
N GLN A 17 4.13 4.22 36.18
CA GLN A 17 3.73 2.84 35.86
C GLN A 17 2.45 2.47 36.59
N ARG A 18 1.48 1.93 35.86
CA ARG A 18 0.19 1.46 36.39
C ARG A 18 -0.28 0.18 35.71
N LYS A 19 -1.17 -0.56 36.35
CA LYS A 19 -1.96 -1.58 35.66
C LYS A 19 -3.04 -0.89 34.84
N PHE A 20 -3.17 -1.28 33.57
CA PHE A 20 -4.06 -0.61 32.63
C PHE A 20 -5.53 -0.65 33.06
N GLY A 21 -6.02 -1.82 33.52
CA GLY A 21 -7.39 -2.00 34.00
C GLY A 21 -7.77 -1.22 35.27
N GLU A 22 -6.78 -0.63 35.98
CA GLU A 22 -7.04 0.29 37.11
C GLU A 22 -7.33 1.73 36.64
N THR A 23 -7.10 2.00 35.34
CA THR A 23 -7.15 3.36 34.78
C THR A 23 -8.23 3.55 33.72
N VAL A 24 -8.79 2.45 33.19
CA VAL A 24 -9.83 2.46 32.15
C VAL A 24 -10.87 1.38 32.36
N ILE A 25 -12.05 1.55 31.79
CA ILE A 25 -13.07 0.52 31.71
C ILE A 25 -12.86 -0.26 30.41
N ILE A 26 -12.79 -1.59 30.52
CA ILE A 26 -12.64 -2.51 29.40
C ILE A 26 -13.86 -3.40 29.29
N GLU A 27 -14.57 -3.34 28.16
CA GLU A 27 -15.73 -4.17 27.88
C GLU A 27 -15.53 -4.98 26.60
N ARG A 28 -16.05 -6.19 26.57
CA ARG A 28 -16.07 -6.98 25.34
C ARG A 28 -17.31 -6.63 24.52
N GLY A 29 -17.14 -6.46 23.20
CA GLY A 29 -18.22 -6.41 22.23
C GLY A 29 -19.06 -7.69 22.26
N GLY A 30 -20.15 -7.70 21.52
CA GLY A 30 -21.04 -8.86 21.47
C GLY A 30 -21.69 -9.00 20.10
N SER A 31 -22.18 -10.21 19.80
CA SER A 31 -22.89 -10.49 18.55
C SER A 31 -24.28 -11.01 18.84
N PRO A 32 -25.34 -10.35 18.37
CA PRO A 32 -26.69 -10.87 18.46
C PRO A 32 -26.80 -12.17 17.67
N ARG A 33 -27.52 -13.15 18.22
CA ARG A 33 -27.68 -14.48 17.58
C ARG A 33 -29.14 -14.88 17.45
N PRO A 34 -29.55 -15.48 16.31
CA PRO A 34 -28.74 -15.63 15.08
C PRO A 34 -28.53 -14.27 14.41
N ILE A 35 -27.32 -14.01 13.89
CA ILE A 35 -26.95 -12.67 13.37
C ILE A 35 -27.82 -12.26 12.16
N ASP A 36 -28.15 -13.20 11.28
CA ASP A 36 -28.94 -12.96 10.06
C ASP A 36 -30.33 -12.37 10.38
N ALA A 37 -30.89 -12.64 11.56
CA ALA A 37 -32.16 -12.05 12.00
C ALA A 37 -32.03 -10.55 12.36
N PHE A 38 -30.81 -10.07 12.56
CA PHE A 38 -30.54 -8.69 12.97
C PHE A 38 -29.89 -7.85 11.87
N ILE A 39 -29.26 -8.45 10.86
CA ILE A 39 -28.73 -7.70 9.71
C ILE A 39 -29.86 -6.97 9.01
N THR A 40 -29.61 -5.73 8.59
CA THR A 40 -30.60 -4.87 7.94
C THR A 40 -29.93 -3.88 6.99
N ASP A 41 -30.63 -3.58 5.89
CA ASP A 41 -30.28 -2.50 4.95
C ASP A 41 -31.02 -1.19 5.28
N ASP A 42 -31.79 -1.15 6.39
CA ASP A 42 -32.56 0.03 6.82
C ASP A 42 -31.57 1.18 7.10
N GLU A 43 -31.93 2.38 6.61
CA GLU A 43 -31.13 3.60 6.84
C GLU A 43 -30.97 3.91 8.34
N ASN A 44 -31.97 3.59 9.15
CA ASN A 44 -31.98 3.76 10.60
C ASN A 44 -31.29 2.62 11.36
N GLY A 45 -30.74 1.62 10.66
CA GLY A 45 -29.95 0.55 11.26
C GLY A 45 -28.67 1.07 11.89
N LEU A 46 -28.23 0.41 12.98
CA LEU A 46 -27.02 0.74 13.70
C LEU A 46 -25.79 0.19 12.93
N ASN A 47 -24.76 0.99 12.73
CA ASN A 47 -23.51 0.53 12.14
C ASN A 47 -22.93 -0.66 12.93
N TRP A 48 -22.71 -1.78 12.25
CA TRP A 48 -22.20 -3.02 12.83
C TRP A 48 -20.72 -3.15 12.55
N VAL A 49 -19.88 -2.86 13.55
CA VAL A 49 -18.42 -2.79 13.41
C VAL A 49 -17.84 -4.19 13.57
N LYS A 50 -17.42 -4.78 12.45
CA LYS A 50 -16.69 -6.06 12.37
C LYS A 50 -15.19 -5.83 12.23
N ILE A 51 -14.38 -6.86 12.46
CA ILE A 51 -12.91 -6.76 12.27
C ILE A 51 -12.55 -6.40 10.82
N GLY A 52 -13.32 -6.86 9.84
CA GLY A 52 -13.11 -6.53 8.43
C GLY A 52 -13.38 -5.07 8.04
N ASP A 53 -14.06 -4.30 8.90
CA ASP A 53 -14.30 -2.86 8.67
C ASP A 53 -13.09 -1.99 9.10
N ALA A 54 -12.15 -2.59 9.83
CA ALA A 54 -10.95 -1.90 10.25
C ALA A 54 -10.05 -1.60 9.05
N PRO A 55 -9.61 -0.35 8.88
CA PRO A 55 -8.75 0.01 7.77
C PRO A 55 -7.37 -0.67 7.93
N GLU A 56 -6.79 -1.11 6.82
CA GLU A 56 -5.42 -1.61 6.81
C GLU A 56 -4.43 -0.55 7.28
N GLN A 57 -4.74 0.70 6.98
CA GLN A 57 -3.91 1.86 7.31
C GLN A 57 -4.73 2.94 8.02
N GLY A 58 -4.06 3.61 8.96
CA GLY A 58 -4.71 4.55 9.85
C GLY A 58 -5.35 3.88 11.07
N ASN A 59 -5.88 4.72 11.96
CA ASN A 59 -6.38 4.30 13.27
C ASN A 59 -7.86 4.68 13.48
N TYR A 60 -8.59 5.08 12.43
CA TYR A 60 -9.98 5.52 12.56
C TYR A 60 -10.92 4.61 11.78
N ILE A 61 -12.00 4.15 12.45
CA ILE A 61 -13.10 3.47 11.79
C ILE A 61 -14.15 4.51 11.40
N THR A 62 -14.30 4.70 10.09
CA THR A 62 -15.14 5.76 9.49
C THR A 62 -16.38 5.23 8.79
N LYS A 63 -16.49 3.92 8.59
CA LYS A 63 -17.62 3.26 7.91
C LYS A 63 -17.68 1.79 8.29
N THR A 64 -18.82 1.18 8.08
CA THR A 64 -19.04 -0.26 8.20
C THR A 64 -19.66 -0.81 6.92
N ALA A 65 -19.46 -2.09 6.66
CA ALA A 65 -20.07 -2.79 5.54
C ALA A 65 -21.53 -3.16 5.81
N GLU A 66 -21.89 -3.36 7.08
CA GLU A 66 -23.21 -3.85 7.49
C GLU A 66 -23.81 -3.00 8.61
N LYS A 67 -25.12 -3.09 8.74
CA LYS A 67 -25.89 -2.53 9.85
C LYS A 67 -26.73 -3.62 10.52
N ILE A 68 -27.09 -3.40 11.78
CA ILE A 68 -28.04 -4.25 12.50
C ILE A 68 -29.24 -3.45 12.98
N ARG A 69 -30.34 -4.16 13.18
CA ARG A 69 -31.56 -3.59 13.75
C ARG A 69 -31.30 -3.09 15.18
N PRO A 70 -31.94 -1.99 15.63
CA PRO A 70 -31.76 -1.42 16.97
C PRO A 70 -32.00 -2.41 18.12
N GLU A 71 -32.89 -3.41 17.93
CA GLU A 71 -33.13 -4.45 18.92
C GLU A 71 -31.93 -5.30 19.26
N GLY A 72 -30.96 -5.38 18.31
CA GLY A 72 -29.68 -6.08 18.49
C GLY A 72 -28.76 -5.40 19.49
N LEU A 73 -28.92 -4.10 19.75
CA LEU A 73 -28.02 -3.32 20.63
C LEU A 73 -27.91 -3.93 22.03
N LYS A 74 -28.96 -4.50 22.59
CA LYS A 74 -28.95 -5.15 23.92
C LYS A 74 -27.94 -6.31 24.02
N LYS A 75 -27.49 -6.85 22.90
CA LYS A 75 -26.56 -7.99 22.82
C LYS A 75 -25.17 -7.61 22.33
N THR A 76 -24.90 -6.33 22.13
CA THR A 76 -23.62 -5.77 21.70
C THR A 76 -23.11 -4.73 22.69
N ARG A 77 -22.15 -3.89 22.24
CA ARG A 77 -21.75 -2.67 22.96
C ARG A 77 -21.85 -1.50 21.99
N GLU A 78 -22.56 -0.48 22.42
CA GLU A 78 -22.66 0.79 21.71
C GLU A 78 -21.36 1.55 21.78
N VAL A 79 -20.97 2.17 20.67
CA VAL A 79 -19.77 2.99 20.53
C VAL A 79 -20.08 4.29 19.82
N HIS A 80 -19.34 5.33 20.21
CA HIS A 80 -19.50 6.69 19.72
C HIS A 80 -18.17 7.23 19.18
N PRO A 81 -18.20 8.32 18.36
CA PRO A 81 -16.98 9.01 17.97
C PRO A 81 -16.10 9.37 19.18
N GLY A 82 -14.83 8.96 19.12
CA GLY A 82 -13.87 9.11 20.21
C GLY A 82 -13.72 7.88 21.12
N ASP A 83 -14.61 6.89 21.03
CA ASP A 83 -14.37 5.61 21.72
C ASP A 83 -13.18 4.89 21.13
N LEU A 84 -12.35 4.25 21.97
CA LEU A 84 -11.24 3.44 21.56
C LEU A 84 -11.61 1.96 21.59
N ILE A 85 -11.34 1.26 20.50
CA ILE A 85 -11.55 -0.18 20.42
C ILE A 85 -10.25 -0.91 20.08
N LEU A 86 -10.09 -2.11 20.63
CA LEU A 86 -8.90 -2.96 20.46
C LEU A 86 -9.32 -4.30 19.88
N SER A 87 -8.67 -4.75 18.80
CA SER A 87 -8.97 -6.05 18.21
C SER A 87 -8.50 -7.19 19.14
N ASN A 88 -9.41 -8.14 19.44
CA ASN A 88 -9.11 -9.27 20.30
C ASN A 88 -8.73 -10.55 19.54
N SER A 89 -8.97 -10.58 18.22
CA SER A 89 -8.72 -11.70 17.32
C SER A 89 -8.27 -11.20 15.94
N MET A 90 -7.79 -12.06 15.05
CA MET A 90 -7.28 -11.75 13.71
C MET A 90 -6.16 -10.69 13.70
N SER A 91 -6.49 -9.40 13.79
CA SER A 91 -5.51 -8.28 13.91
C SER A 91 -5.08 -8.07 15.36
N PHE A 92 -4.78 -9.11 16.09
CA PHE A 92 -4.48 -9.21 17.50
C PHE A 92 -3.81 -7.97 18.11
N GLY A 93 -4.52 -7.28 19.02
CA GLY A 93 -4.00 -6.14 19.77
C GLY A 93 -3.85 -4.83 18.99
N ARG A 94 -4.50 -4.68 17.82
CA ARG A 94 -4.48 -3.43 17.08
C ARG A 94 -5.58 -2.47 17.55
N PRO A 95 -5.23 -1.24 17.99
CA PRO A 95 -6.20 -0.25 18.46
C PRO A 95 -6.74 0.60 17.31
N TYR A 96 -8.00 1.05 17.47
CA TYR A 96 -8.68 1.98 16.57
C TYR A 96 -9.55 2.96 17.35
N ILE A 97 -9.75 4.15 16.81
CA ILE A 97 -10.63 5.19 17.30
C ILE A 97 -11.90 5.20 16.46
N MET A 98 -13.05 5.16 17.08
CA MET A 98 -14.33 5.30 16.38
C MET A 98 -14.52 6.73 15.88
N ALA A 99 -14.88 6.88 14.62
CA ALA A 99 -15.27 8.16 14.02
C ALA A 99 -16.77 8.23 13.69
N ILE A 100 -17.51 7.15 13.95
CA ILE A 100 -18.96 7.02 13.72
C ILE A 100 -19.63 6.38 14.92
N ASP A 101 -20.91 6.63 15.07
CA ASP A 101 -21.77 5.89 16.00
C ASP A 101 -22.02 4.47 15.49
N GLY A 102 -22.17 3.52 16.39
CA GLY A 102 -22.44 2.13 16.03
C GLY A 102 -22.42 1.18 17.22
N CYS A 103 -22.23 -0.10 16.92
CA CYS A 103 -22.06 -1.15 17.91
C CYS A 103 -21.04 -2.17 17.43
N ILE A 104 -20.30 -2.76 18.37
CA ILE A 104 -19.13 -3.58 18.07
C ILE A 104 -19.40 -5.08 18.24
N HIS A 105 -18.87 -5.85 17.28
CA HIS A 105 -18.80 -7.31 17.26
C HIS A 105 -17.95 -7.86 18.43
N ASP A 106 -18.16 -9.09 18.82
CA ASP A 106 -17.42 -9.79 19.89
C ASP A 106 -15.91 -9.99 19.62
N GLY A 107 -15.43 -9.64 18.42
CA GLY A 107 -14.02 -9.53 18.06
C GLY A 107 -13.32 -8.27 18.60
N TRP A 108 -14.03 -7.38 19.28
CA TRP A 108 -13.52 -6.12 19.80
C TRP A 108 -13.57 -6.03 21.32
N LEU A 109 -12.62 -5.30 21.88
CA LEU A 109 -12.70 -4.77 23.26
C LEU A 109 -12.87 -3.25 23.14
N LEU A 110 -13.87 -2.73 23.84
CA LEU A 110 -14.10 -1.30 24.03
C LEU A 110 -13.27 -0.83 25.22
N ILE A 111 -12.57 0.29 25.08
CA ILE A 111 -11.75 0.90 26.14
C ILE A 111 -12.25 2.33 26.36
N ARG A 112 -12.71 2.63 27.56
CA ARG A 112 -13.19 3.96 27.95
C ARG A 112 -12.36 4.52 29.10
N ASP A 113 -11.85 5.71 28.90
CA ASP A 113 -11.16 6.51 29.91
C ASP A 113 -12.13 7.59 30.47
N GLU A 114 -12.97 7.19 31.44
CA GLU A 114 -13.96 8.10 32.03
C GLU A 114 -13.34 9.25 32.82
N GLU A 115 -12.17 9.02 33.40
CA GLU A 115 -11.45 10.01 34.21
C GLU A 115 -10.55 10.94 33.38
N LYS A 116 -10.49 10.77 32.06
CA LYS A 116 -9.67 11.56 31.12
C LYS A 116 -8.20 11.61 31.51
N ARG A 117 -7.65 10.46 31.91
CA ARG A 117 -6.24 10.27 32.29
C ARG A 117 -5.30 10.21 31.08
N TYR A 118 -5.87 9.93 29.89
CA TYR A 118 -5.11 9.75 28.67
C TYR A 118 -5.53 10.73 27.60
N ASP A 119 -4.54 11.18 26.81
CA ASP A 119 -4.80 11.69 25.48
C ASP A 119 -5.19 10.51 24.57
N LEU A 120 -6.32 10.62 23.88
CA LEU A 120 -6.86 9.52 23.07
C LEU A 120 -5.92 9.06 21.96
N LYS A 121 -5.23 10.01 21.30
CA LYS A 121 -4.29 9.70 20.22
C LYS A 121 -3.04 9.02 20.77
N PHE A 122 -2.53 9.50 21.91
CA PHE A 122 -1.43 8.85 22.61
C PHE A 122 -1.80 7.43 23.03
N LEU A 123 -2.98 7.25 23.64
CA LEU A 123 -3.46 5.93 24.10
C LEU A 123 -3.56 4.96 22.93
N CYS A 124 -4.13 5.39 21.81
CA CYS A 124 -4.23 4.59 20.59
C CYS A 124 -2.83 4.15 20.10
N GLN A 125 -1.86 5.05 20.04
CA GLN A 125 -0.50 4.69 19.60
C GLN A 125 0.18 3.77 20.63
N MET A 126 0.07 4.05 21.92
CA MET A 126 0.67 3.26 22.99
C MET A 126 0.21 1.80 22.94
N LEU A 127 -1.08 1.56 22.86
CA LEU A 127 -1.65 0.19 22.84
C LEU A 127 -1.22 -0.63 21.63
N GLY A 128 -0.85 0.01 20.51
CA GLY A 128 -0.34 -0.63 19.31
C GLY A 128 1.18 -0.81 19.26
N THR A 129 1.92 -0.42 20.30
CA THR A 129 3.39 -0.57 20.33
C THR A 129 3.81 -2.03 20.45
N GLU A 130 5.00 -2.37 19.96
CA GLU A 130 5.58 -3.72 20.14
C GLU A 130 5.75 -4.11 21.61
N GLN A 131 5.98 -3.15 22.51
CA GLN A 131 6.05 -3.39 23.94
C GLN A 131 4.71 -3.89 24.49
N MET A 132 3.59 -3.29 24.09
CA MET A 132 2.25 -3.74 24.47
C MET A 132 1.89 -5.06 23.81
N LEU A 133 2.18 -5.22 22.52
CA LEU A 133 1.96 -6.47 21.81
C LEU A 133 2.75 -7.64 22.40
N ALA A 134 3.97 -7.40 22.87
CA ALA A 134 4.76 -8.41 23.57
C ALA A 134 4.11 -8.84 24.89
N GLN A 135 3.56 -7.89 25.67
CA GLN A 135 2.80 -8.22 26.89
C GLN A 135 1.54 -9.04 26.56
N TYR A 136 0.77 -8.63 25.55
CA TYR A 136 -0.43 -9.37 25.11
C TYR A 136 -0.09 -10.81 24.70
N ARG A 137 0.98 -11.01 23.91
CA ARG A 137 1.44 -12.34 23.49
C ARG A 137 1.89 -13.20 24.67
N ALA A 138 2.66 -12.63 25.61
CA ALA A 138 3.14 -13.34 26.79
C ALA A 138 1.99 -13.79 27.70
N MET A 139 0.96 -12.96 27.89
CA MET A 139 -0.21 -13.32 28.69
C MET A 139 -1.14 -14.29 27.98
N ALA A 140 -1.26 -14.21 26.64
CA ALA A 140 -2.09 -15.12 25.85
C ALA A 140 -1.46 -16.51 25.70
N ALA A 141 -0.15 -16.64 25.76
CA ALA A 141 0.57 -17.92 25.62
C ALA A 141 0.21 -18.97 26.69
N GLY A 142 -0.38 -18.56 27.82
CA GLY A 142 -0.90 -19.45 28.87
C GLY A 142 -2.37 -19.85 28.71
N SER A 143 -3.08 -19.36 27.68
CA SER A 143 -4.49 -19.63 27.46
C SER A 143 -4.73 -20.60 26.29
N THR A 144 -5.75 -21.43 26.38
CA THR A 144 -6.15 -22.40 25.35
C THR A 144 -6.68 -21.75 24.07
N VAL A 145 -6.94 -20.44 24.09
CA VAL A 145 -7.46 -19.65 22.96
C VAL A 145 -6.59 -18.41 22.81
N ASN A 146 -5.92 -18.25 21.66
CA ASN A 146 -5.08 -17.11 21.32
C ASN A 146 -5.91 -15.81 21.08
N ASN A 147 -6.83 -15.50 22.00
CA ASN A 147 -7.64 -14.29 21.94
C ASN A 147 -7.38 -13.39 23.14
N LEU A 148 -7.29 -12.10 22.92
CA LEU A 148 -7.27 -11.13 24.00
C LEU A 148 -8.64 -11.07 24.68
N ASN A 149 -8.63 -11.03 25.98
CA ASN A 149 -9.81 -10.75 26.79
C ASN A 149 -9.58 -9.53 27.68
N LYS A 150 -10.64 -9.03 28.31
CA LYS A 150 -10.58 -7.82 29.14
C LYS A 150 -9.62 -7.94 30.33
N GLU A 151 -9.53 -9.14 30.94
CA GLU A 151 -8.65 -9.41 32.07
C GLU A 151 -7.18 -9.37 31.65
N LEU A 152 -6.85 -9.98 30.51
CA LEU A 152 -5.48 -9.96 29.96
C LEU A 152 -5.05 -8.51 29.64
N VAL A 153 -5.88 -7.74 28.94
CA VAL A 153 -5.59 -6.35 28.61
C VAL A 153 -5.53 -5.48 29.88
N GLY A 154 -6.44 -5.70 30.82
CA GLY A 154 -6.44 -4.97 32.10
C GLY A 154 -5.23 -5.22 32.98
N ASN A 155 -4.63 -6.41 32.90
CA ASN A 155 -3.43 -6.78 33.65
C ASN A 155 -2.12 -6.30 33.05
N THR A 156 -2.15 -5.69 31.84
CA THR A 156 -0.93 -5.14 31.23
C THR A 156 -0.42 -3.95 32.04
N GLU A 157 0.89 -3.81 32.08
CA GLU A 157 1.55 -2.63 32.65
C GLU A 157 1.72 -1.55 31.60
N VAL A 158 1.22 -0.36 31.88
CA VAL A 158 1.40 0.83 31.05
C VAL A 158 2.29 1.83 31.77
N LYS A 159 3.13 2.50 31.02
CA LYS A 159 3.93 3.62 31.50
C LYS A 159 3.50 4.86 30.77
N VAL A 160 3.15 5.88 31.52
CA VAL A 160 2.52 7.08 30.98
C VAL A 160 3.17 8.36 31.51
N PRO A 161 3.41 9.33 30.64
CA PRO A 161 3.89 10.66 31.06
C PRO A 161 2.72 11.55 31.51
N SER A 162 3.03 12.81 31.81
CA SER A 162 2.02 13.84 32.04
C SER A 162 1.08 13.98 30.83
N ILE A 163 -0.16 14.37 31.06
CA ILE A 163 -1.17 14.57 30.02
C ILE A 163 -0.68 15.55 28.90
N ALA A 164 0.09 16.57 29.30
CA ALA A 164 0.66 17.53 28.35
C ALA A 164 1.69 16.88 27.40
N GLU A 165 2.48 15.94 27.89
CA GLU A 165 3.42 15.18 27.06
C GLU A 165 2.69 14.15 26.21
N GLN A 166 1.69 13.46 26.77
CA GLN A 166 0.84 12.55 26.02
C GLN A 166 0.22 13.26 24.80
N ALA A 167 -0.35 14.44 24.98
CA ALA A 167 -0.93 15.23 23.90
C ALA A 167 0.10 15.57 22.81
N LYS A 168 1.34 15.92 23.20
CA LYS A 168 2.42 16.19 22.23
C LYS A 168 2.81 14.93 21.44
N ILE A 169 2.92 13.80 22.10
CA ILE A 169 3.25 12.51 21.45
C ILE A 169 2.11 12.10 20.53
N GLY A 170 0.86 12.15 21.00
CA GLY A 170 -0.33 11.82 20.24
C GLY A 170 -0.50 12.68 18.99
N GLU A 171 -0.30 14.00 19.12
CA GLU A 171 -0.33 14.94 18.00
C GLU A 171 0.76 14.64 16.96
N TYR A 172 1.99 14.35 17.41
CA TYR A 172 3.10 14.01 16.52
C TYR A 172 2.78 12.79 15.66
N PHE A 173 2.36 11.68 16.27
CA PHE A 173 2.02 10.47 15.52
C PHE A 173 0.79 10.65 14.65
N SER A 174 -0.22 11.39 15.09
CA SER A 174 -1.38 11.74 14.26
C SER A 174 -0.95 12.47 12.98
N LYS A 175 -0.06 13.46 13.07
CA LYS A 175 0.46 14.19 11.90
C LYS A 175 1.25 13.27 10.97
N VAL A 176 2.03 12.34 11.51
CA VAL A 176 2.75 11.34 10.68
C VAL A 176 1.75 10.43 9.95
N ASP A 177 0.69 9.97 10.62
CA ASP A 177 -0.36 9.15 10.00
C ASP A 177 -1.14 9.91 8.93
N ASP A 178 -1.44 11.19 9.16
CA ASP A 178 -2.10 12.05 8.18
C ASP A 178 -1.22 12.24 6.93
N LEU A 179 0.10 12.43 7.09
CA LEU A 179 1.04 12.53 5.98
C LEU A 179 1.14 11.22 5.18
N ILE A 180 1.24 10.08 5.85
CA ILE A 180 1.23 8.77 5.20
C ILE A 180 -0.04 8.61 4.36
N THR A 181 -1.20 8.90 4.95
CA THR A 181 -2.50 8.82 4.27
C THR A 181 -2.58 9.77 3.07
N LEU A 182 -2.07 10.99 3.20
CA LEU A 182 -2.04 11.97 2.11
C LEU A 182 -1.20 11.48 0.93
N HIS A 183 0.02 11.01 1.19
CA HIS A 183 0.90 10.51 0.14
C HIS A 183 0.35 9.27 -0.54
N GLN A 184 -0.29 8.36 0.19
CA GLN A 184 -0.97 7.20 -0.39
C GLN A 184 -2.11 7.58 -1.32
N LYS A 185 -3.01 8.48 -0.87
CA LYS A 185 -4.10 8.99 -1.72
C LYS A 185 -3.56 9.64 -2.99
N LYS A 186 -2.44 10.37 -2.89
CA LYS A 186 -1.79 10.96 -4.08
C LYS A 186 -1.25 9.90 -5.03
N CYS A 187 -0.61 8.84 -4.50
CA CYS A 187 -0.13 7.73 -5.29
C CYS A 187 -1.28 7.04 -6.04
N GLU A 188 -2.39 6.74 -5.35
CA GLU A 188 -3.60 6.15 -5.95
C GLU A 188 -4.20 7.05 -7.03
N GLN A 189 -4.37 8.35 -6.75
CA GLN A 189 -4.91 9.32 -7.71
C GLN A 189 -4.05 9.43 -8.98
N LEU A 190 -2.72 9.50 -8.82
CA LEU A 190 -1.79 9.55 -9.95
C LEU A 190 -1.80 8.25 -10.76
N THR A 191 -1.92 7.11 -10.10
CA THR A 191 -2.02 5.80 -10.76
C THR A 191 -3.32 5.70 -11.59
N ILE A 192 -4.43 6.15 -11.04
CA ILE A 192 -5.72 6.21 -11.75
C ILE A 192 -5.63 7.18 -12.94
N LEU A 193 -5.05 8.37 -12.72
CA LEU A 193 -4.83 9.35 -13.78
C LEU A 193 -3.95 8.78 -14.89
N LYS A 194 -2.83 8.14 -14.55
CA LYS A 194 -1.95 7.50 -15.53
C LYS A 194 -2.71 6.48 -16.38
N LYS A 195 -3.47 5.60 -15.74
CA LYS A 195 -4.28 4.59 -16.44
C LYS A 195 -5.30 5.23 -17.38
N TYR A 196 -5.99 6.28 -16.94
CA TYR A 196 -6.96 7.02 -17.75
C TYR A 196 -6.27 7.67 -18.96
N MET A 197 -5.15 8.36 -18.72
CA MET A 197 -4.43 9.05 -19.81
C MET A 197 -3.80 8.07 -20.81
N LEU A 198 -3.32 6.89 -20.38
CA LEU A 198 -2.88 5.83 -21.30
C LEU A 198 -3.99 5.39 -22.25
N GLN A 199 -5.24 5.36 -21.78
CA GLN A 199 -6.39 5.02 -22.65
C GLN A 199 -6.79 6.17 -23.58
N LYS A 200 -6.55 7.43 -23.19
CA LYS A 200 -7.02 8.60 -23.92
C LYS A 200 -5.97 9.23 -24.83
N MET A 201 -4.68 9.14 -24.49
CA MET A 201 -3.57 9.68 -25.28
C MET A 201 -2.97 8.69 -26.29
N PHE A 202 -3.50 7.48 -26.36
CA PHE A 202 -3.17 6.52 -27.41
C PHE A 202 -4.43 6.16 -28.18
N PRO A 203 -4.36 6.03 -29.53
CA PRO A 203 -5.51 5.66 -30.36
C PRO A 203 -6.11 4.33 -29.91
N GLN A 204 -7.44 4.26 -29.89
CA GLN A 204 -8.21 3.08 -29.50
C GLN A 204 -9.13 2.63 -30.64
N ASN A 205 -9.50 1.35 -30.64
CA ASN A 205 -10.53 0.80 -31.51
C ASN A 205 -10.32 1.04 -33.02
N GLY A 206 -9.06 1.06 -33.49
CA GLY A 206 -8.75 1.28 -34.89
C GLY A 206 -8.78 2.74 -35.36
N SER A 207 -8.88 3.68 -34.42
CA SER A 207 -8.67 5.11 -34.69
C SER A 207 -7.20 5.38 -35.06
N ASP A 208 -6.97 6.36 -35.90
CA ASP A 208 -5.66 6.92 -36.23
C ASP A 208 -5.28 8.13 -35.38
N LYS A 209 -6.16 8.56 -34.45
CA LYS A 209 -5.95 9.67 -33.52
C LYS A 209 -6.34 9.32 -32.10
N PRO A 210 -5.58 9.81 -31.10
CA PRO A 210 -5.98 9.71 -29.71
C PRO A 210 -7.13 10.70 -29.38
N GLU A 211 -7.87 10.40 -28.31
CA GLU A 211 -8.96 11.28 -27.85
C GLU A 211 -8.42 12.55 -27.16
N ILE A 212 -7.32 12.43 -26.44
CA ILE A 212 -6.61 13.55 -25.81
C ILE A 212 -5.23 13.68 -26.47
N ARG A 213 -4.89 14.89 -26.91
CA ARG A 213 -3.66 15.20 -27.62
C ARG A 213 -3.09 16.55 -27.18
N PHE A 214 -1.80 16.72 -27.25
CA PHE A 214 -1.17 18.02 -27.03
C PHE A 214 -1.57 19.01 -28.15
N GLU A 215 -1.68 20.28 -27.78
CA GLU A 215 -1.99 21.34 -28.72
C GLU A 215 -0.87 21.49 -29.77
N GLY A 216 -1.25 21.72 -31.02
CA GLY A 216 -0.33 21.90 -32.14
C GLY A 216 -0.09 20.64 -33.00
N PHE A 217 -0.50 19.44 -32.53
CA PHE A 217 -0.38 18.22 -33.32
C PHE A 217 -1.73 17.85 -33.97
N THR A 218 -1.76 17.81 -35.28
CA THR A 218 -2.98 17.57 -36.08
C THR A 218 -2.88 16.37 -37.01
N ASP A 219 -1.66 15.95 -37.37
CA ASP A 219 -1.42 14.89 -38.32
C ASP A 219 -1.87 13.54 -37.79
N ASP A 220 -2.31 12.66 -38.69
CA ASP A 220 -2.71 11.29 -38.35
C ASP A 220 -1.49 10.48 -37.90
N TRP A 221 -1.68 9.63 -36.92
CA TRP A 221 -0.64 8.69 -36.51
C TRP A 221 -0.48 7.60 -37.56
N GLU A 222 0.75 7.18 -37.78
CA GLU A 222 1.07 6.11 -38.73
C GLU A 222 0.94 4.72 -38.07
N GLN A 223 0.31 3.79 -38.78
CA GLN A 223 0.28 2.39 -38.35
C GLN A 223 1.63 1.73 -38.66
N ARG A 224 2.28 1.19 -37.64
CA ARG A 224 3.56 0.47 -37.73
C ARG A 224 3.49 -0.86 -37.00
N LYS A 225 4.36 -1.81 -37.37
CA LYS A 225 4.62 -3.00 -36.54
C LYS A 225 5.62 -2.67 -35.45
N LEU A 226 5.54 -3.36 -34.32
CA LEU A 226 6.57 -3.20 -33.27
C LEU A 226 7.98 -3.52 -33.78
N SER A 227 8.14 -4.41 -34.78
CA SER A 227 9.43 -4.64 -35.46
C SER A 227 10.05 -3.39 -36.06
N ASP A 228 9.23 -2.40 -36.43
CA ASP A 228 9.69 -1.14 -37.02
C ASP A 228 10.02 -0.08 -35.95
N VAL A 229 9.47 -0.28 -34.75
CA VAL A 229 9.60 0.65 -33.60
C VAL A 229 10.70 0.23 -32.64
N VAL A 230 10.88 -1.07 -32.43
CA VAL A 230 11.88 -1.63 -31.49
C VAL A 230 12.69 -2.78 -32.11
N ASP A 231 13.87 -3.00 -31.55
CA ASP A 231 14.67 -4.21 -31.75
C ASP A 231 14.50 -5.13 -30.53
N VAL A 232 13.79 -6.25 -30.68
CA VAL A 232 13.53 -7.20 -29.59
C VAL A 232 14.71 -8.18 -29.48
N ARG A 233 15.42 -8.11 -28.38
CA ARG A 233 16.57 -8.97 -28.07
C ARG A 233 16.25 -9.97 -26.95
N SER A 234 17.01 -11.07 -26.88
CA SER A 234 16.84 -12.09 -25.84
C SER A 234 17.82 -11.89 -24.71
N GLY A 235 17.35 -12.06 -23.51
CA GLY A 235 18.23 -12.25 -22.36
C GLY A 235 19.02 -13.56 -22.45
N ARG A 236 19.99 -13.73 -21.54
CA ARG A 236 20.92 -14.86 -21.49
C ARG A 236 21.12 -15.33 -20.06
N ASP A 237 21.56 -16.57 -19.88
CA ASP A 237 21.98 -17.07 -18.57
C ASP A 237 23.17 -16.26 -18.04
N TYR A 238 23.12 -15.91 -16.76
CA TYR A 238 24.12 -15.09 -16.06
C TYR A 238 25.06 -15.90 -15.16
N LYS A 239 24.80 -17.20 -14.97
CA LYS A 239 25.50 -18.04 -13.97
C LYS A 239 27.00 -18.20 -14.21
N HIS A 240 27.46 -17.87 -15.40
CA HIS A 240 28.87 -17.89 -15.76
C HIS A 240 29.61 -16.59 -15.46
N LEU A 241 28.89 -15.55 -15.06
CA LEU A 241 29.44 -14.23 -14.75
C LEU A 241 29.82 -14.14 -13.27
N GLU A 242 30.85 -13.34 -12.99
CA GLU A 242 31.25 -13.02 -11.63
C GLU A 242 30.32 -11.98 -11.01
N GLU A 243 30.37 -11.85 -9.68
CA GLU A 243 29.66 -10.79 -8.96
C GLU A 243 30.22 -9.41 -9.33
N GLY A 244 29.37 -8.39 -9.45
CA GLY A 244 29.74 -7.04 -9.85
C GLY A 244 28.63 -6.04 -9.62
N ASP A 245 28.67 -4.90 -10.33
CA ASP A 245 27.74 -3.78 -10.14
C ASP A 245 26.63 -3.70 -11.20
N ILE A 246 26.66 -4.53 -12.23
CA ILE A 246 25.67 -4.51 -13.32
C ILE A 246 24.42 -5.26 -12.90
N PRO A 247 23.24 -4.61 -12.83
CA PRO A 247 22.02 -5.26 -12.39
C PRO A 247 21.52 -6.32 -13.38
N VAL A 248 21.11 -7.46 -12.86
CA VAL A 248 20.44 -8.55 -13.59
C VAL A 248 18.95 -8.49 -13.33
N TYR A 249 18.17 -8.52 -14.41
CA TYR A 249 16.72 -8.47 -14.36
C TYR A 249 16.08 -9.74 -14.89
N GLY A 250 15.04 -10.17 -14.19
CA GLY A 250 14.12 -11.23 -14.60
C GLY A 250 12.68 -10.71 -14.72
N THR A 251 11.71 -11.58 -15.01
CA THR A 251 10.30 -11.20 -15.20
C THR A 251 9.67 -10.54 -13.96
N GLY A 252 10.25 -10.73 -12.78
CA GLY A 252 9.83 -10.10 -11.52
C GLY A 252 10.61 -8.81 -11.15
N GLY A 253 11.53 -8.35 -12.02
CA GLY A 253 12.37 -7.18 -11.75
C GLY A 253 13.83 -7.56 -11.40
N TYR A 254 14.50 -6.71 -10.60
CA TYR A 254 15.88 -6.90 -10.16
C TYR A 254 16.07 -8.21 -9.38
N MET A 255 17.17 -8.92 -9.66
CA MET A 255 17.50 -10.19 -9.00
C MET A 255 18.81 -10.12 -8.21
N LEU A 256 19.89 -9.70 -8.86
CA LEU A 256 21.27 -9.61 -8.33
C LEU A 256 22.11 -8.73 -9.25
N SER A 257 23.43 -8.64 -9.02
CA SER A 257 24.33 -7.89 -9.89
C SER A 257 25.53 -8.76 -10.33
N VAL A 258 26.04 -8.50 -11.55
CA VAL A 258 27.11 -9.24 -12.21
C VAL A 258 28.19 -8.29 -12.74
N SER A 259 29.31 -8.86 -13.22
CA SER A 259 30.49 -8.13 -13.71
C SER A 259 30.38 -7.61 -15.15
N GLU A 260 29.43 -8.12 -15.95
CA GLU A 260 29.28 -7.76 -17.36
C GLU A 260 27.87 -7.32 -17.70
N ALA A 261 27.72 -6.42 -18.69
CA ALA A 261 26.44 -5.99 -19.22
C ALA A 261 26.05 -6.77 -20.48
N LEU A 262 24.75 -6.97 -20.68
CA LEU A 262 24.18 -7.44 -21.94
C LEU A 262 23.81 -6.25 -22.86
N SER A 263 23.54 -5.10 -22.26
CA SER A 263 23.43 -3.79 -22.89
C SER A 263 24.23 -2.78 -22.04
N ASP A 264 25.24 -2.14 -22.64
CA ASP A 264 26.15 -1.23 -21.96
C ASP A 264 25.61 0.21 -21.91
N ASP A 265 24.96 0.67 -22.99
CA ASP A 265 24.60 2.07 -23.21
C ASP A 265 23.18 2.27 -23.80
N GLU A 266 22.50 1.21 -24.24
CA GLU A 266 21.14 1.29 -24.78
C GLU A 266 20.10 0.95 -23.71
N ASP A 267 19.27 1.92 -23.35
CA ASP A 267 18.07 1.69 -22.54
C ASP A 267 17.05 0.84 -23.29
N ALA A 268 16.25 0.05 -22.59
CA ALA A 268 15.30 -0.85 -23.21
C ALA A 268 14.01 -1.01 -22.38
N ILE A 269 13.04 -1.72 -22.95
CA ILE A 269 11.82 -2.16 -22.26
C ILE A 269 11.92 -3.67 -22.05
N GLY A 270 11.99 -4.10 -20.80
CA GLY A 270 11.92 -5.50 -20.41
C GLY A 270 10.49 -6.02 -20.55
N ILE A 271 10.31 -7.20 -21.16
CA ILE A 271 9.05 -7.90 -21.25
C ILE A 271 9.24 -9.40 -21.09
N GLY A 272 8.39 -10.02 -20.28
CA GLY A 272 8.49 -11.45 -20.00
C GLY A 272 8.36 -12.32 -21.24
N ARG A 273 9.34 -13.18 -21.45
CA ARG A 273 9.26 -14.27 -22.42
C ARG A 273 8.46 -15.44 -21.86
N LYS A 274 8.59 -15.73 -20.55
CA LYS A 274 7.93 -16.85 -19.88
C LYS A 274 7.62 -16.48 -18.43
N GLY A 275 6.41 -16.75 -17.97
CA GLY A 275 5.94 -16.42 -16.62
C GLY A 275 5.12 -15.14 -16.61
N THR A 276 5.60 -14.06 -16.04
CA THR A 276 4.91 -12.75 -16.05
C THR A 276 5.15 -12.05 -17.37
N ILE A 277 4.20 -12.16 -18.31
CA ILE A 277 4.31 -11.63 -19.68
C ILE A 277 3.64 -10.24 -19.84
N ASP A 278 2.87 -9.78 -18.89
CA ASP A 278 1.99 -8.61 -18.96
C ASP A 278 2.46 -7.44 -18.07
N ASN A 279 3.70 -7.50 -17.61
CA ASN A 279 4.27 -6.43 -16.78
C ASN A 279 5.59 -5.91 -17.40
N PRO A 280 5.50 -5.13 -18.49
CA PRO A 280 6.70 -4.49 -19.06
C PRO A 280 7.24 -3.42 -18.11
N TYR A 281 8.57 -3.20 -18.16
CA TYR A 281 9.22 -2.15 -17.37
C TYR A 281 10.49 -1.64 -18.06
N ILE A 282 10.90 -0.41 -17.74
CA ILE A 282 12.09 0.21 -18.32
C ILE A 282 13.34 -0.38 -17.68
N LEU A 283 14.31 -0.75 -18.53
CA LEU A 283 15.67 -1.15 -18.18
C LEU A 283 16.62 0.00 -18.53
N ARG A 284 17.35 0.49 -17.55
CA ARG A 284 18.39 1.51 -17.74
C ARG A 284 19.75 0.85 -17.88
N ALA A 285 20.46 1.19 -18.94
CA ALA A 285 21.82 0.72 -19.16
C ALA A 285 22.79 1.27 -18.10
N PRO A 286 23.84 0.51 -17.72
CA PRO A 286 24.12 -0.86 -18.15
C PRO A 286 23.25 -1.89 -17.41
N PHE A 287 22.86 -2.98 -18.09
CA PHE A 287 22.06 -4.05 -17.48
C PHE A 287 22.33 -5.43 -18.10
N TRP A 288 21.91 -6.48 -17.38
CA TRP A 288 21.78 -7.85 -17.89
C TRP A 288 20.33 -8.33 -17.71
N THR A 289 19.87 -9.18 -18.66
CA THR A 289 18.56 -9.84 -18.53
C THR A 289 18.69 -11.35 -18.66
N VAL A 290 17.91 -12.08 -17.83
CA VAL A 290 17.88 -13.55 -17.89
C VAL A 290 17.14 -14.05 -19.14
N ASP A 291 17.31 -15.32 -19.49
CA ASP A 291 16.75 -15.98 -20.67
C ASP A 291 15.21 -16.01 -20.72
N THR A 292 14.53 -15.83 -19.58
CA THR A 292 13.06 -15.71 -19.48
C THR A 292 12.54 -14.28 -19.70
N LEU A 293 13.43 -13.31 -19.95
CA LEU A 293 13.08 -11.92 -20.24
C LEU A 293 13.59 -11.53 -21.63
N PHE A 294 12.73 -10.92 -22.43
CA PHE A 294 13.16 -10.15 -23.61
C PHE A 294 13.41 -8.70 -23.22
N TYR A 295 14.25 -8.02 -23.98
CA TYR A 295 14.38 -6.57 -23.90
C TYR A 295 14.27 -5.95 -25.28
N ALA A 296 13.46 -4.89 -25.37
CA ALA A 296 13.11 -4.19 -26.60
C ALA A 296 13.80 -2.81 -26.58
N VAL A 297 14.78 -2.62 -27.45
CA VAL A 297 15.51 -1.36 -27.62
C VAL A 297 14.77 -0.52 -28.65
N PRO A 298 14.37 0.73 -28.35
CA PRO A 298 13.75 1.62 -29.33
C PRO A 298 14.70 1.87 -30.53
N ARG A 299 14.15 1.84 -31.74
CA ARG A 299 14.90 2.20 -32.94
C ARG A 299 15.03 3.71 -33.04
N GLU A 300 15.90 4.18 -33.97
CA GLU A 300 16.06 5.62 -34.25
C GLU A 300 14.70 6.29 -34.47
N LYS A 301 14.54 7.51 -33.94
CA LYS A 301 13.33 8.33 -33.98
C LYS A 301 12.12 7.73 -33.24
N HIS A 302 12.39 6.86 -32.25
CA HIS A 302 11.38 6.40 -31.31
C HIS A 302 11.79 6.72 -29.87
N ASP A 303 10.91 7.41 -29.14
CA ASP A 303 11.15 7.77 -27.74
C ASP A 303 10.89 6.57 -26.82
N LEU A 304 11.82 6.27 -25.91
CA LEU A 304 11.74 5.13 -25.00
C LEU A 304 10.46 5.14 -24.14
N ASN A 305 10.14 6.30 -23.56
CA ASN A 305 9.01 6.40 -22.62
C ASN A 305 7.66 6.34 -23.38
N PHE A 306 7.60 6.89 -24.60
CA PHE A 306 6.45 6.72 -25.47
C PHE A 306 6.24 5.25 -25.85
N VAL A 307 7.30 4.58 -26.29
CA VAL A 307 7.26 3.14 -26.63
C VAL A 307 6.88 2.31 -25.40
N TYR A 308 7.37 2.66 -24.23
CA TYR A 308 6.94 2.05 -22.97
C TYR A 308 5.42 2.22 -22.74
N GLY A 309 4.87 3.39 -23.03
CA GLY A 309 3.41 3.63 -23.03
C GLY A 309 2.67 2.71 -23.99
N ILE A 310 3.20 2.46 -25.20
CA ILE A 310 2.65 1.45 -26.13
C ILE A 310 2.63 0.07 -25.47
N PHE A 311 3.75 -0.37 -24.89
CA PHE A 311 3.85 -1.68 -24.25
C PHE A 311 2.87 -1.84 -23.08
N GLN A 312 2.60 -0.78 -22.33
CA GLN A 312 1.61 -0.78 -21.24
C GLN A 312 0.15 -0.86 -21.74
N ASN A 313 -0.13 -0.39 -22.95
CA ASN A 313 -1.47 -0.43 -23.55
C ASN A 313 -1.80 -1.75 -24.26
N ILE A 314 -0.79 -2.58 -24.55
CA ILE A 314 -1.02 -3.87 -25.23
C ILE A 314 -1.53 -4.91 -24.23
N ASN A 315 -2.61 -5.60 -24.58
CA ASN A 315 -3.08 -6.76 -23.82
C ASN A 315 -2.20 -7.99 -24.15
N TRP A 316 -1.07 -8.11 -23.46
CA TRP A 316 -0.12 -9.20 -23.66
C TRP A 316 -0.70 -10.57 -23.29
N LYS A 317 -1.62 -10.64 -22.32
CA LYS A 317 -2.30 -11.91 -21.98
C LYS A 317 -3.12 -12.47 -23.13
N ALA A 318 -3.72 -11.60 -23.95
CA ALA A 318 -4.41 -12.03 -25.15
C ALA A 318 -3.45 -12.48 -26.28
N LYS A 319 -2.14 -12.30 -26.11
CA LYS A 319 -1.09 -12.73 -27.03
C LYS A 319 -0.33 -13.96 -26.53
N ASP A 320 -0.76 -14.54 -25.40
CA ASP A 320 -0.16 -15.76 -24.84
C ASP A 320 -0.26 -16.92 -25.83
N GLU A 321 0.87 -17.57 -26.10
CA GLU A 321 0.99 -18.69 -27.04
C GLU A 321 1.04 -20.05 -26.32
N SER A 322 0.94 -20.05 -24.99
CA SER A 322 1.11 -21.26 -24.18
C SER A 322 -0.19 -21.93 -23.81
N THR A 323 -0.09 -23.23 -23.49
CA THR A 323 -1.17 -24.00 -22.86
C THR A 323 -0.93 -24.22 -21.35
N GLY A 324 0.11 -23.62 -20.80
CA GLY A 324 0.54 -23.79 -19.40
C GLY A 324 1.08 -22.49 -18.82
N VAL A 325 2.39 -22.40 -18.64
CA VAL A 325 3.02 -21.16 -18.15
C VAL A 325 2.98 -20.12 -19.26
N PRO A 326 2.41 -18.92 -19.01
CA PRO A 326 2.30 -17.86 -20.01
C PRO A 326 3.62 -17.57 -20.72
N SER A 327 3.58 -17.42 -22.04
CA SER A 327 4.78 -17.18 -22.84
C SER A 327 4.51 -16.33 -24.08
N LEU A 328 5.53 -15.56 -24.48
CA LEU A 328 5.56 -14.76 -25.70
C LEU A 328 6.74 -15.18 -26.56
N SER A 329 6.61 -15.12 -27.89
CA SER A 329 7.71 -15.19 -28.83
C SER A 329 8.12 -13.80 -29.33
N LYS A 330 9.35 -13.67 -29.83
CA LYS A 330 9.78 -12.46 -30.53
C LYS A 330 8.91 -12.18 -31.75
N ALA A 331 8.50 -13.24 -32.45
CA ALA A 331 7.63 -13.12 -33.63
C ALA A 331 6.29 -12.48 -33.28
N THR A 332 5.67 -12.92 -32.18
CA THR A 332 4.43 -12.36 -31.67
C THR A 332 4.56 -10.91 -31.26
N ILE A 333 5.62 -10.56 -30.52
CA ILE A 333 5.89 -9.17 -30.14
C ILE A 333 6.07 -8.32 -31.40
N ASN A 334 6.94 -8.72 -32.32
CA ASN A 334 7.26 -8.00 -33.54
C ASN A 334 6.05 -7.81 -34.48
N ALA A 335 5.09 -8.73 -34.46
CA ALA A 335 3.89 -8.70 -35.30
C ALA A 335 2.79 -7.76 -34.77
N VAL A 336 2.89 -7.29 -33.54
CA VAL A 336 1.90 -6.34 -32.97
C VAL A 336 1.91 -5.04 -33.78
N SER A 337 0.72 -4.64 -34.24
CA SER A 337 0.52 -3.33 -34.87
C SER A 337 0.25 -2.27 -33.81
N THR A 338 0.84 -1.12 -33.96
CA THR A 338 0.67 0.06 -33.12
C THR A 338 0.57 1.32 -33.95
N MET A 339 0.05 2.39 -33.37
CA MET A 339 0.01 3.70 -33.98
C MET A 339 1.14 4.56 -33.40
N THR A 340 1.83 5.30 -34.23
CA THR A 340 2.96 6.17 -33.82
C THR A 340 2.85 7.55 -34.48
N PRO A 341 2.96 8.64 -33.70
CA PRO A 341 3.05 10.00 -34.27
C PRO A 341 4.48 10.32 -34.69
N ASP A 342 4.72 11.57 -35.09
CA ASP A 342 6.06 12.08 -35.27
C ASP A 342 6.88 12.04 -33.96
N TYR A 343 8.22 12.16 -34.08
CA TYR A 343 9.13 12.02 -32.93
C TYR A 343 8.93 13.09 -31.87
N GLU A 344 8.57 14.32 -32.23
CA GLU A 344 8.39 15.41 -31.25
C GLU A 344 7.15 15.17 -30.39
N GLU A 345 6.06 14.67 -30.97
CA GLU A 345 4.88 14.29 -30.20
C GLU A 345 5.15 13.07 -29.32
N GLN A 346 5.89 12.06 -29.82
CA GLN A 346 6.33 10.92 -29.01
C GLN A 346 7.08 11.39 -27.79
N ARG A 347 8.02 12.31 -27.94
CA ARG A 347 8.83 12.87 -26.86
C ARG A 347 7.98 13.53 -25.79
N LEU A 348 7.00 14.36 -26.18
CA LEU A 348 6.12 15.04 -25.22
C LEU A 348 5.21 14.06 -24.47
N ILE A 349 4.64 13.07 -25.17
CA ILE A 349 3.84 12.00 -24.54
C ILE A 349 4.71 11.18 -23.59
N GLY A 350 5.91 10.78 -24.03
CA GLY A 350 6.86 10.04 -23.21
C GLY A 350 7.28 10.80 -21.96
N GLU A 351 7.58 12.08 -22.07
CA GLU A 351 7.91 12.95 -20.94
C GLU A 351 6.74 13.07 -19.96
N TYR A 352 5.52 13.24 -20.44
CA TYR A 352 4.32 13.31 -19.61
C TYR A 352 4.15 12.04 -18.74
N PHE A 353 4.25 10.84 -19.34
CA PHE A 353 4.12 9.59 -18.62
C PHE A 353 5.31 9.32 -17.70
N SER A 354 6.52 9.65 -18.12
CA SER A 354 7.71 9.56 -17.28
C SER A 354 7.61 10.42 -16.02
N ASN A 355 7.07 11.66 -16.15
CA ASN A 355 6.82 12.54 -15.01
C ASN A 355 5.75 11.98 -14.07
N LEU A 356 4.69 11.37 -14.59
CA LEU A 356 3.69 10.69 -13.76
C LEU A 356 4.30 9.51 -12.99
N ASP A 357 5.12 8.68 -13.64
CA ASP A 357 5.80 7.55 -13.00
C ASP A 357 6.78 8.03 -11.93
N HIS A 358 7.50 9.09 -12.20
CA HIS A 358 8.39 9.70 -11.21
C HIS A 358 7.63 10.20 -9.98
N LEU A 359 6.50 10.89 -10.17
CA LEU A 359 5.66 11.38 -9.06
C LEU A 359 5.07 10.22 -8.24
N ILE A 360 4.59 9.16 -8.90
CA ILE A 360 4.08 7.94 -8.22
C ILE A 360 5.17 7.33 -7.36
N THR A 361 6.37 7.14 -7.92
CA THR A 361 7.53 6.59 -7.22
C THR A 361 7.93 7.47 -6.03
N LEU A 362 7.99 8.79 -6.21
CA LEU A 362 8.34 9.74 -5.16
C LEU A 362 7.35 9.68 -3.98
N HIS A 363 6.04 9.64 -4.27
CA HIS A 363 5.02 9.51 -3.23
C HIS A 363 5.09 8.15 -2.51
N GLN A 364 5.38 7.06 -3.24
CA GLN A 364 5.56 5.74 -2.64
C GLN A 364 6.78 5.70 -1.70
N GLN A 365 7.92 6.20 -2.15
CA GLN A 365 9.13 6.32 -1.34
C GLN A 365 8.88 7.15 -0.08
N LYS A 366 8.14 8.26 -0.20
CA LYS A 366 7.81 9.10 0.95
C LYS A 366 6.93 8.40 1.96
N CYS A 367 5.97 7.58 1.52
CA CYS A 367 5.18 6.72 2.41
C CYS A 367 6.09 5.76 3.18
N ASP A 368 7.03 5.11 2.50
CA ASP A 368 7.90 4.10 3.12
C ASP A 368 8.89 4.75 4.11
N GLU A 369 9.45 5.92 3.78
CA GLU A 369 10.26 6.72 4.70
C GLU A 369 9.48 7.10 5.96
N LEU A 370 8.26 7.61 5.81
CA LEU A 370 7.41 8.02 6.93
C LEU A 370 7.02 6.81 7.82
N ARG A 371 6.70 5.65 7.22
CA ARG A 371 6.42 4.41 7.96
C ARG A 371 7.64 3.94 8.76
N ASN A 372 8.83 3.97 8.15
CA ASN A 372 10.08 3.61 8.82
C ASN A 372 10.40 4.58 9.96
N ALA A 373 10.25 5.89 9.72
CA ALA A 373 10.41 6.90 10.76
C ALA A 373 9.40 6.71 11.91
N LYS A 374 8.12 6.47 11.59
CA LYS A 374 7.08 6.18 12.60
C LYS A 374 7.46 4.96 13.44
N LYS A 375 7.85 3.85 12.80
CA LYS A 375 8.27 2.63 13.49
C LYS A 375 9.46 2.90 14.44
N PHE A 376 10.48 3.60 13.97
CA PHE A 376 11.64 3.99 14.77
C PHE A 376 11.23 4.85 15.98
N MET A 377 10.37 5.84 15.78
CA MET A 377 9.90 6.72 16.86
C MET A 377 9.04 5.97 17.88
N LEU A 378 8.13 5.08 17.44
CA LEU A 378 7.34 4.22 18.34
C LEU A 378 8.24 3.35 19.24
N GLN A 379 9.34 2.82 18.71
CA GLN A 379 10.28 2.00 19.47
C GLN A 379 11.12 2.79 20.49
N ASN A 380 11.28 4.11 20.30
CA ASN A 380 12.18 4.94 21.11
C ASN A 380 11.47 5.99 21.95
N MET A 381 10.22 6.33 21.66
CA MET A 381 9.40 7.28 22.42
C MET A 381 8.45 6.60 23.41
N PHE A 382 8.34 5.26 23.40
CA PHE A 382 7.60 4.47 24.39
C PHE A 382 8.55 3.54 25.14
N ILE A 383 8.15 3.12 26.38
CA ILE A 383 8.95 2.28 27.29
C ILE A 383 8.12 1.18 27.94
#